data_200cb8928350f29c93e52fce8c7855f8
#
_entry.id   200cb8928350f29c93e52fce8c7855f8
#
_cell.length_a   1.000
_cell.length_b   1.000
_cell.length_c   1.000
_cell.angle_alpha   90.00
_cell.angle_beta   90.00
_cell.angle_gamma   90.00
#
_symmetry.space_group_name_H-M   'P 1'
#
loop_
_entity.id
_entity.type
_entity.pdbx_description
1 polymer ?
#
loop_
_entity_poly.entity_id
_entity_poly.type
_entity_poly.pdbx_seq_one_letter_code
_entity_poly.pdbx_strand_id
1 'polypeptide(L)'
;APYGEKDQLKAIAEKKIRAFSLELVPRITRAQSMDVLSSMATISGYKAVLLAADRLPKMFPLMMTAAGTLTPAKVFVIGAGVAGLHRPIDRRIGLGRRRG
;
A
#
# COMPACT_ATOMS: atom_id res chain seq x y z
N ALA A 1 -1.92 -16.40 9.03
CA ALA A 1 -1.34 -15.87 10.29
C ALA A 1 -1.14 -17.03 11.26
N PRO A 2 0.01 -17.15 11.97
CA PRO A 2 0.31 -18.32 12.82
C PRO A 2 -0.70 -18.49 13.97
N TYR A 3 -1.38 -17.44 14.38
CA TYR A 3 -2.36 -17.50 15.47
C TYR A 3 -3.66 -18.24 15.13
N GLY A 4 -3.98 -18.44 13.84
CA GLY A 4 -5.16 -19.18 13.38
C GLY A 4 -4.89 -20.63 13.00
N GLU A 5 -3.61 -21.03 12.87
CA GLU A 5 -3.21 -22.27 12.21
C GLU A 5 -2.54 -23.26 13.19
N LYS A 6 -3.17 -23.49 14.34
CA LYS A 6 -2.61 -24.33 15.41
C LYS A 6 -2.24 -25.76 14.96
N ASP A 7 -3.04 -26.34 14.07
CA ASP A 7 -2.79 -27.71 13.61
C ASP A 7 -1.59 -27.78 12.67
N GLN A 8 -1.41 -26.78 11.80
CA GLN A 8 -0.22 -26.68 10.97
C GLN A 8 1.04 -26.48 11.81
N LEU A 9 0.97 -25.63 12.85
CA LEU A 9 2.10 -25.43 13.77
C LEU A 9 2.47 -26.71 14.51
N LYS A 10 1.50 -27.52 14.94
CA LYS A 10 1.76 -28.83 15.55
C LYS A 10 2.46 -29.79 14.57
N ALA A 11 1.95 -29.89 13.34
CA ALA A 11 2.55 -30.74 12.31
C ALA A 11 4.00 -30.34 11.97
N ILE A 12 4.30 -29.02 11.94
CA ILE A 12 5.66 -28.51 11.76
C ILE A 12 6.55 -28.86 12.96
N ALA A 13 6.03 -28.70 14.17
CA ALA A 13 6.76 -29.00 15.40
C ALA A 13 7.08 -30.49 15.54
N GLU A 14 6.13 -31.37 15.23
CA GLU A 14 6.33 -32.85 15.24
C GLU A 14 7.44 -33.27 14.28
N LYS A 15 7.55 -32.62 13.13
CA LYS A 15 8.62 -32.86 12.15
C LYS A 15 9.94 -32.18 12.51
N LYS A 16 10.04 -31.48 13.65
CA LYS A 16 11.22 -30.72 14.09
C LYS A 16 11.73 -29.71 13.05
N ILE A 17 10.84 -29.14 12.26
CA ILE A 17 11.17 -28.13 11.24
C ILE A 17 11.27 -26.77 11.91
N ARG A 18 12.32 -26.01 11.60
CA ARG A 18 12.43 -24.60 12.01
C ARG A 18 11.55 -23.73 11.09
N ALA A 19 10.60 -23.02 11.65
CA ALA A 19 9.71 -22.14 10.92
C ALA A 19 9.85 -20.69 11.41
N PHE A 20 9.80 -19.75 10.49
CA PHE A 20 9.84 -18.32 10.78
C PHE A 20 8.60 -17.66 10.18
N SER A 21 7.84 -16.96 11.01
CA SER A 21 6.70 -16.17 10.52
C SER A 21 7.15 -14.72 10.24
N LEU A 22 7.16 -14.34 8.99
CA LEU A 22 7.54 -12.98 8.58
C LEU A 22 6.56 -11.91 9.06
N GLU A 23 5.32 -12.30 9.38
CA GLU A 23 4.32 -11.40 9.95
C GLU A 23 4.65 -10.94 11.37
N LEU A 24 5.49 -11.71 12.07
CA LEU A 24 5.90 -11.43 13.45
C LEU A 24 7.23 -10.68 13.53
N VAL A 25 7.82 -10.31 12.41
CA VAL A 25 9.02 -9.46 12.39
C VAL A 25 8.70 -8.12 13.05
N PRO A 26 9.46 -7.70 14.08
CA PRO A 26 9.19 -6.47 14.79
C PRO A 26 9.42 -5.25 13.89
N ARG A 27 8.55 -4.24 14.01
CA ARG A 27 8.67 -3.00 13.23
C ARG A 27 9.66 -2.03 13.85
N ILE A 28 10.92 -2.41 13.81
CA ILE A 28 12.05 -1.61 14.29
C ILE A 28 13.02 -1.32 13.15
N THR A 29 13.84 -0.29 13.28
CA THR A 29 14.77 0.14 12.23
C THR A 29 15.69 -0.98 11.74
N ARG A 30 16.20 -1.81 12.64
CA ARG A 30 17.09 -2.94 12.30
C ARG A 30 16.41 -4.03 11.49
N ALA A 31 15.08 -4.15 11.57
CA ALA A 31 14.31 -5.19 10.91
C ALA A 31 13.60 -4.71 9.64
N GLN A 32 13.78 -3.43 9.24
CA GLN A 32 13.09 -2.88 8.06
C GLN A 32 13.39 -3.65 6.77
N SER A 33 14.60 -4.17 6.60
CA SER A 33 14.96 -4.97 5.43
C SER A 33 14.21 -6.31 5.36
N MET A 34 13.65 -6.77 6.48
CA MET A 34 12.87 -7.99 6.60
C MET A 34 11.35 -7.73 6.65
N ASP A 35 10.93 -6.46 6.63
CA ASP A 35 9.51 -6.08 6.71
C ASP A 35 8.81 -6.29 5.37
N VAL A 36 8.36 -7.51 5.14
CA VAL A 36 7.62 -7.89 3.94
C VAL A 36 6.23 -7.26 3.88
N LEU A 37 5.62 -6.94 5.02
CA LEU A 37 4.29 -6.33 5.07
C LEU A 37 4.33 -4.91 4.49
N SER A 38 5.31 -4.10 4.89
CA SER A 38 5.49 -2.75 4.34
C SER A 38 5.87 -2.78 2.86
N SER A 39 6.74 -3.70 2.45
CA SER A 39 7.13 -3.87 1.05
C SER A 39 5.93 -4.22 0.17
N MET A 40 5.12 -5.19 0.60
CA MET A 40 3.91 -5.59 -0.12
C MET A 40 2.83 -4.50 -0.11
N ALA A 41 2.70 -3.74 0.99
CA ALA A 41 1.79 -2.60 1.07
C ALA A 41 2.16 -1.49 0.07
N THR A 42 3.44 -1.25 -0.16
CA THR A 42 3.91 -0.31 -1.19
C THR A 42 3.46 -0.73 -2.58
N ILE A 43 3.66 -2.00 -2.94
CA ILE A 43 3.23 -2.57 -4.23
C ILE A 43 1.70 -2.51 -4.37
N SER A 44 0.98 -2.83 -3.31
CA SER A 44 -0.48 -2.77 -3.26
C SER A 44 -0.99 -1.34 -3.52
N GLY A 45 -0.40 -0.34 -2.87
CA GLY A 45 -0.74 1.07 -3.07
C GLY A 45 -0.47 1.53 -4.51
N TYR A 46 0.67 1.14 -5.08
CA TYR A 46 1.00 1.42 -6.47
C TYR A 46 -0.02 0.80 -7.44
N LYS A 47 -0.32 -0.49 -7.27
CA LYS A 47 -1.29 -1.20 -8.11
C LYS A 47 -2.70 -0.62 -8.00
N ALA A 48 -3.12 -0.22 -6.81
CA ALA A 48 -4.42 0.41 -6.59
C ALA A 48 -4.58 1.69 -7.43
N VAL A 49 -3.54 2.51 -7.51
CA VAL A 49 -3.53 3.73 -8.34
C VAL A 49 -3.65 3.40 -9.83
N LEU A 50 -2.88 2.41 -10.30
CA LEU A 50 -2.95 2.00 -11.71
C LEU A 50 -4.34 1.47 -12.09
N LEU A 51 -4.95 0.66 -11.21
CA LEU A 51 -6.31 0.15 -11.42
C LEU A 51 -7.36 1.28 -11.41
N ALA A 52 -7.18 2.27 -10.53
CA ALA A 52 -8.05 3.44 -10.51
C ALA A 52 -7.89 4.29 -11.78
N ALA A 53 -6.66 4.46 -12.28
CA ALA A 53 -6.39 5.19 -13.51
C ALA A 53 -7.00 4.51 -14.75
N ASP A 54 -6.91 3.19 -14.80
CA ASP A 54 -7.46 2.38 -15.90
C ASP A 54 -9.00 2.45 -15.97
N ARG A 55 -9.66 2.48 -14.81
CA ARG A 55 -11.13 2.48 -14.71
C ARG A 55 -11.76 3.87 -14.72
N LEU A 56 -11.01 4.91 -14.43
CA LEU A 56 -11.52 6.27 -14.35
C LEU A 56 -11.54 6.91 -15.75
N PRO A 57 -12.70 7.34 -16.30
CA PRO A 57 -12.76 8.03 -17.58
C PRO A 57 -12.29 9.49 -17.45
N LYS A 58 -11.24 9.74 -16.68
CA LYS A 58 -10.68 11.05 -16.38
C LYS A 58 -9.21 10.95 -16.01
N MET A 59 -8.41 11.89 -16.46
CA MET A 59 -6.98 11.92 -16.14
C MET A 59 -6.74 12.41 -14.71
N PHE A 60 -5.73 11.87 -14.04
CA PHE A 60 -5.36 12.32 -12.70
C PHE A 60 -4.68 13.70 -12.70
N PRO A 61 -3.68 13.98 -13.57
CA PRO A 61 -3.00 15.25 -13.56
C PRO A 61 -3.83 16.36 -14.23
N LEU A 62 -3.53 17.60 -13.86
CA LEU A 62 -3.90 18.76 -14.64
C LEU A 62 -3.10 18.75 -15.94
N MET A 63 -3.76 18.78 -17.07
CA MET A 63 -3.11 18.85 -18.37
C MET A 63 -3.66 20.01 -19.19
N MET A 64 -2.77 20.73 -19.86
CA MET A 64 -3.11 21.74 -20.85
C MET A 64 -2.90 21.15 -22.24
N THR A 65 -3.94 21.19 -23.06
CA THR A 65 -3.91 20.76 -24.47
C THR A 65 -4.25 21.92 -25.37
N ALA A 66 -4.00 21.78 -26.67
CA ALA A 66 -4.39 22.77 -27.66
C ALA A 66 -5.93 23.00 -27.67
N ALA A 67 -6.71 22.01 -27.28
CA ALA A 67 -8.17 22.06 -27.21
C ALA A 67 -8.70 22.62 -25.85
N GLY A 68 -7.82 22.90 -24.90
CA GLY A 68 -8.19 23.45 -23.59
C GLY A 68 -7.54 22.73 -22.41
N THR A 69 -7.98 23.05 -21.20
CA THR A 69 -7.48 22.54 -19.94
C THR A 69 -8.29 21.33 -19.49
N LEU A 70 -7.62 20.22 -19.25
CA LEU A 70 -8.21 19.04 -18.63
C LEU A 70 -8.13 19.16 -17.10
N THR A 71 -9.28 19.23 -16.45
CA THR A 71 -9.34 19.30 -14.99
C THR A 71 -8.91 18.01 -14.35
N PRO A 72 -8.08 18.05 -13.29
CA PRO A 72 -7.60 16.85 -12.63
C PRO A 72 -8.72 16.05 -11.93
N ALA A 73 -8.52 14.75 -11.79
CA ALA A 73 -9.39 13.94 -10.96
C ALA A 73 -9.22 14.29 -9.47
N LYS A 74 -10.32 14.22 -8.73
CA LYS A 74 -10.28 14.33 -7.26
C LYS A 74 -10.12 12.93 -6.68
N VAL A 75 -9.07 12.72 -5.90
CA VAL A 75 -8.79 11.44 -5.25
C VAL A 75 -8.89 11.60 -3.74
N PHE A 76 -9.68 10.77 -3.11
CA PHE A 76 -9.79 10.69 -1.67
C PHE A 76 -9.17 9.37 -1.18
N VAL A 77 -8.31 9.45 -0.17
CA VAL A 77 -7.61 8.28 0.37
C VAL A 77 -7.90 8.15 1.86
N ILE A 78 -8.44 7.00 2.23
CA ILE A 78 -8.70 6.63 3.61
C ILE A 78 -7.48 5.89 4.13
N GLY A 79 -6.79 6.47 5.11
CA GLY A 79 -5.60 5.90 5.74
C GLY A 79 -4.29 6.51 5.24
N ALA A 80 -3.38 6.73 6.19
CA ALA A 80 -2.02 7.26 5.98
C ALA A 80 -0.94 6.21 6.24
N GLY A 81 -1.24 4.93 6.02
CA GLY A 81 -0.28 3.83 6.09
C GLY A 81 0.62 3.79 4.86
N VAL A 82 1.53 2.79 4.81
CA VAL A 82 2.51 2.64 3.72
C VAL A 82 1.83 2.62 2.35
N ALA A 83 0.75 1.86 2.18
CA ALA A 83 0.00 1.81 0.93
C ALA A 83 -0.61 3.16 0.53
N GLY A 84 -1.04 3.96 1.51
CA GLY A 84 -1.65 5.27 1.26
C GLY A 84 -0.63 6.38 0.97
N LEU A 85 0.60 6.26 1.47
CA LEU A 85 1.65 7.29 1.32
C LEU A 85 2.52 7.08 0.07
N HIS A 86 2.79 5.83 -0.30
CA HIS A 86 3.59 5.47 -1.48
C HIS A 86 2.75 5.49 -2.76
N ARG A 87 2.31 6.68 -3.16
CA ARG A 87 1.57 6.89 -4.40
C ARG A 87 2.48 7.51 -5.45
N PRO A 88 2.49 6.99 -6.69
CA PRO A 88 3.19 7.63 -7.80
C PRO A 88 2.47 8.89 -8.32
N ILE A 89 1.41 9.30 -7.66
CA ILE A 89 0.64 10.49 -8.03
C ILE A 89 1.26 11.71 -7.34
N ASP A 90 1.64 12.69 -8.13
CA ASP A 90 2.27 13.94 -7.73
C ASP A 90 1.62 14.54 -6.46
N ARG A 91 2.45 15.10 -5.56
CA ARG A 91 2.07 15.74 -4.28
C ARG A 91 1.02 16.85 -4.38
N ARG A 92 0.57 17.19 -5.57
CA ARG A 92 -0.44 18.21 -5.84
C ARG A 92 -1.88 17.74 -5.70
N ILE A 93 -2.12 16.45 -5.46
CA ILE A 93 -3.45 15.99 -5.06
C ILE A 93 -3.60 16.38 -3.59
N GLY A 94 -4.28 17.49 -3.34
CA GLY A 94 -4.43 18.07 -2.02
C GLY A 94 -4.91 17.03 -1.01
N LEU A 95 -4.06 16.68 -0.06
CA LEU A 95 -4.50 16.18 1.23
C LEU A 95 -5.41 17.26 1.80
N GLY A 96 -6.70 16.97 1.87
CA GLY A 96 -7.63 17.79 2.62
C GLY A 96 -7.20 17.84 4.08
N ARG A 97 -6.32 18.80 4.38
CA ARG A 97 -5.93 19.12 5.75
C ARG A 97 -7.17 19.72 6.40
N ARG A 98 -7.88 18.92 7.20
CA ARG A 98 -8.79 19.51 8.18
C ARG A 98 -7.93 20.37 9.10
N ARG A 99 -8.08 21.70 8.95
CA ARG A 99 -7.69 22.62 10.02
C ARG A 99 -8.77 22.46 11.09
N GLY A 100 -8.43 21.90 12.25
CA GLY A 100 -9.15 22.07 13.50
C GLY A 100 -8.74 23.39 14.09
#